data_e9cc82d68746d156a73d77e290f8bf45
#
_entry.id   e9cc82d68746d156a73d77e290f8bf45
#
_cell.length_a   1.000
_cell.length_b   1.000
_cell.length_c   1.000
_cell.angle_alpha   90.00
_cell.angle_beta   90.00
_cell.angle_gamma   90.00
#
_symmetry.space_group_name_H-M   'P 1'
#
loop_
_entity.id
_entity.type
_entity.pdbx_description
1 polymer ?
#
loop_
_entity_poly.entity_id
_entity_poly.type
_entity_poly.pdbx_seq_one_letter_code
_entity_poly.pdbx_strand_id
1 'polypeptide(L)'
;VNSVLEDVSVISREDFSLAMLAKMVDSNTKYVSMVINDTYGKNFKTYLNEFRIREACRRLSDTAHYGNMTIQAIYEQLGYKTASSFVAAFRKIIGTTPSQYQKWAKEGKQAEG
;
A
#
# COMPACT_ATOMS: atom_id res chain seq x y z
N VAL A 1 4.53 15.31 -3.84
CA VAL A 1 4.83 13.96 -3.34
C VAL A 1 3.55 13.13 -3.26
N ASN A 2 2.52 13.64 -2.61
CA ASN A 2 1.25 12.91 -2.49
C ASN A 2 0.63 12.57 -3.84
N SER A 3 0.64 13.49 -4.79
CA SER A 3 0.02 13.23 -6.08
C SER A 3 0.69 12.09 -6.84
N VAL A 4 2.01 11.94 -6.69
CA VAL A 4 2.74 10.82 -7.29
C VAL A 4 2.33 9.51 -6.62
N LEU A 5 2.22 9.50 -5.29
CA LEU A 5 1.90 8.27 -4.54
C LEU A 5 0.43 7.88 -4.64
N GLU A 6 -0.43 8.78 -5.09
CA GLU A 6 -1.82 8.45 -5.37
C GLU A 6 -1.97 7.70 -6.69
N ASP A 7 -0.95 7.69 -7.53
CA ASP A 7 -0.96 6.94 -8.79
C ASP A 7 -0.65 5.47 -8.51
N VAL A 8 -1.68 4.63 -8.58
CA VAL A 8 -1.58 3.20 -8.27
C VAL A 8 -0.54 2.53 -9.15
N SER A 9 -0.41 2.93 -10.41
CA SER A 9 0.57 2.32 -11.32
C SER A 9 2.00 2.58 -10.86
N VAL A 10 2.24 3.68 -10.19
CA VAL A 10 3.57 4.03 -9.66
C VAL A 10 3.86 3.24 -8.39
N ILE A 11 2.97 3.28 -7.41
CA ILE A 11 3.20 2.64 -6.12
C ILE A 11 3.19 1.11 -6.21
N SER A 12 2.59 0.58 -7.27
CA SER A 12 2.49 -0.88 -7.48
C SER A 12 3.77 -1.48 -8.05
N ARG A 13 4.72 -0.66 -8.46
CA ARG A 13 6.00 -1.17 -8.95
C ARG A 13 6.79 -1.75 -7.77
N GLU A 14 7.23 -2.99 -7.95
CA GLU A 14 8.02 -3.68 -6.93
C GLU A 14 9.31 -2.94 -6.62
N ASP A 15 9.92 -2.36 -7.65
CA ASP A 15 11.18 -1.64 -7.54
C ASP A 15 11.04 -0.15 -7.22
N PHE A 16 9.83 0.32 -6.92
CA PHE A 16 9.65 1.74 -6.62
C PHE A 16 10.44 2.13 -5.37
N SER A 17 11.22 3.18 -5.48
CA SER A 17 12.18 3.58 -4.47
C SER A 17 12.12 5.07 -4.20
N LEU A 18 12.75 5.47 -3.09
CA LEU A 18 12.91 6.89 -2.77
C LEU A 18 13.66 7.64 -3.88
N ALA A 19 14.66 6.99 -4.48
CA ALA A 19 15.42 7.60 -5.58
C ALA A 19 14.51 7.87 -6.78
N MET A 20 13.63 6.93 -7.10
CA MET A 20 12.67 7.12 -8.19
C MET A 20 11.69 8.24 -7.89
N LEU A 21 11.19 8.30 -6.66
CA LEU A 21 10.28 9.37 -6.26
C LEU A 21 10.97 10.72 -6.36
N ALA A 22 12.19 10.84 -5.87
CA ALA A 22 12.95 12.08 -5.92
C ALA A 22 13.12 12.57 -7.36
N LYS A 23 13.42 11.63 -8.27
CA LYS A 23 13.58 11.96 -9.69
C LYS A 23 12.24 12.45 -10.29
N MET A 24 11.15 11.81 -9.94
CA MET A 24 9.83 12.16 -10.46
C MET A 24 9.37 13.54 -10.01
N VAL A 25 9.78 13.98 -8.83
CA VAL A 25 9.44 15.32 -8.33
C VAL A 25 10.57 16.33 -8.55
N ASP A 26 11.55 15.96 -9.36
CA ASP A 26 12.68 16.82 -9.73
C ASP A 26 13.45 17.33 -8.51
N SER A 27 13.79 16.40 -7.61
CA SER A 27 14.49 16.72 -6.38
C SER A 27 15.54 15.63 -6.09
N ASN A 28 16.02 15.56 -4.86
CA ASN A 28 16.98 14.55 -4.43
C ASN A 28 16.45 13.78 -3.22
N THR A 29 17.08 12.62 -2.95
CA THR A 29 16.59 11.72 -1.92
C THR A 29 16.64 12.33 -0.53
N LYS A 30 17.69 13.12 -0.25
CA LYS A 30 17.84 13.73 1.06
C LYS A 30 16.70 14.70 1.36
N TYR A 31 16.38 15.54 0.39
CA TYR A 31 15.33 16.54 0.55
C TYR A 31 13.95 15.88 0.65
N VAL A 32 13.66 14.89 -0.23
CA VAL A 32 12.36 14.22 -0.22
C VAL A 32 12.19 13.44 1.09
N SER A 33 13.23 12.75 1.55
CA SER A 33 13.19 12.04 2.83
C SER A 33 12.90 12.97 3.99
N MET A 34 13.55 14.13 4.00
CA MET A 34 13.34 15.15 5.03
C MET A 34 11.90 15.66 5.01
N VAL A 35 11.36 15.96 3.83
CA VAL A 35 9.99 16.44 3.69
C VAL A 35 8.99 15.41 4.21
N ILE A 36 9.19 14.13 3.87
CA ILE A 36 8.29 13.07 4.34
C ILE A 36 8.34 12.96 5.86
N ASN A 37 9.54 12.96 6.44
CA ASN A 37 9.68 12.89 7.89
C ASN A 37 9.08 14.11 8.58
N ASP A 38 9.34 15.30 8.08
CA ASP A 38 8.89 16.53 8.73
C ASP A 38 7.39 16.73 8.58
N THR A 39 6.83 16.36 7.43
CA THR A 39 5.41 16.60 7.15
C THR A 39 4.51 15.51 7.73
N TYR A 40 4.95 14.25 7.65
CA TYR A 40 4.10 13.09 8.00
C TYR A 40 4.62 12.30 9.20
N GLY A 41 5.80 12.60 9.71
CA GLY A 41 6.36 11.91 10.88
C GLY A 41 6.73 10.46 10.63
N LYS A 42 7.04 10.08 9.40
CA LYS A 42 7.35 8.69 9.04
C LYS A 42 8.39 8.64 7.93
N ASN A 43 9.04 7.49 7.79
CA ASN A 43 10.01 7.30 6.71
C ASN A 43 9.29 6.94 5.40
N PHE A 44 10.06 6.94 4.30
CA PHE A 44 9.51 6.66 2.98
C PHE A 44 8.83 5.29 2.90
N LYS A 45 9.46 4.26 3.47
CA LYS A 45 8.92 2.91 3.41
C LYS A 45 7.54 2.81 4.06
N THR A 46 7.40 3.38 5.24
CA THR A 46 6.11 3.40 5.96
C THR A 46 5.08 4.19 5.17
N TYR A 47 5.50 5.33 4.64
CA TYR A 47 4.63 6.19 3.85
C TYR A 47 4.13 5.48 2.60
N LEU A 48 5.03 4.82 1.86
CA LEU A 48 4.68 4.02 0.69
C LEU A 48 3.75 2.88 1.05
N ASN A 49 4.05 2.15 2.14
CA ASN A 49 3.20 1.05 2.58
C ASN A 49 1.77 1.52 2.86
N GLU A 50 1.60 2.70 3.42
CA GLU A 50 0.25 3.21 3.69
C GLU A 50 -0.56 3.37 2.41
N PHE A 51 0.05 3.86 1.35
CA PHE A 51 -0.65 3.97 0.05
C PHE A 51 -0.94 2.60 -0.55
N ARG A 52 0.01 1.67 -0.49
CA ARG A 52 -0.18 0.31 -1.01
C ARG A 52 -1.26 -0.44 -0.24
N ILE A 53 -1.25 -0.35 1.07
CA ILE A 53 -2.25 -1.03 1.92
C ILE A 53 -3.64 -0.42 1.73
N ARG A 54 -3.72 0.89 1.55
CA ARG A 54 -5.00 1.55 1.25
C ARG A 54 -5.60 0.98 -0.03
N GLU A 55 -4.79 0.81 -1.07
CA GLU A 55 -5.25 0.21 -2.32
C GLU A 55 -5.62 -1.26 -2.13
N ALA A 56 -4.87 -2.00 -1.30
CA ALA A 56 -5.21 -3.38 -0.98
C ALA A 56 -6.59 -3.48 -0.34
N CYS A 57 -6.87 -2.60 0.61
CA CYS A 57 -8.18 -2.57 1.27
C CYS A 57 -9.29 -2.28 0.28
N ARG A 58 -9.06 -1.34 -0.64
CA ARG A 58 -10.04 -1.02 -1.67
C ARG A 58 -10.35 -2.23 -2.52
N ARG A 59 -9.31 -2.97 -2.94
CA ARG A 59 -9.50 -4.17 -3.77
C ARG A 59 -10.16 -5.31 -3.01
N LEU A 60 -9.74 -5.53 -1.77
CA LEU A 60 -10.33 -6.59 -0.94
C LEU A 60 -11.80 -6.32 -0.63
N SER A 61 -12.20 -5.05 -0.59
CA SER A 61 -13.60 -4.67 -0.38
C SER A 61 -14.44 -4.73 -1.64
N ASP A 62 -13.80 -4.68 -2.80
CA ASP A 62 -14.49 -4.68 -4.10
C ASP A 62 -14.64 -6.12 -4.59
N THR A 63 -15.56 -6.86 -3.98
CA THR A 63 -15.74 -8.28 -4.29
C THR A 63 -16.30 -8.51 -5.69
N ALA A 64 -16.97 -7.51 -6.26
CA ALA A 64 -17.49 -7.62 -7.62
C ALA A 64 -16.35 -7.72 -8.65
N HIS A 65 -15.26 -6.98 -8.45
CA HIS A 65 -14.15 -6.95 -9.39
C HIS A 65 -12.97 -7.83 -8.96
N TYR A 66 -12.78 -8.02 -7.65
CA TYR A 66 -11.59 -8.70 -7.10
C TYR A 66 -11.93 -9.95 -6.28
N GLY A 67 -13.21 -10.32 -6.19
CA GLY A 67 -13.63 -11.43 -5.34
C GLY A 67 -13.05 -12.79 -5.73
N ASN A 68 -12.67 -12.95 -7.00
CA ASN A 68 -12.08 -14.19 -7.48
C ASN A 68 -10.55 -14.18 -7.44
N MET A 69 -9.94 -13.07 -7.05
CA MET A 69 -8.49 -12.99 -6.97
C MET A 69 -8.02 -13.50 -5.61
N THR A 70 -6.88 -14.20 -5.64
CA THR A 70 -6.23 -14.60 -4.38
C THR A 70 -5.59 -13.38 -3.73
N ILE A 71 -5.37 -13.48 -2.42
CA ILE A 71 -4.63 -12.44 -1.70
C ILE A 71 -3.23 -12.30 -2.30
N GLN A 72 -2.60 -13.42 -2.69
CA GLN A 72 -1.28 -13.39 -3.32
C GLN A 72 -1.31 -12.58 -4.61
N ALA A 73 -2.29 -12.80 -5.47
CA ALA A 73 -2.40 -12.02 -6.71
C ALA A 73 -2.54 -10.53 -6.42
N ILE A 74 -3.31 -10.18 -5.40
CA ILE A 74 -3.51 -8.78 -5.03
C ILE A 74 -2.21 -8.15 -4.54
N TYR A 75 -1.50 -8.80 -3.59
CA TYR A 75 -0.29 -8.16 -3.05
C TYR A 75 0.85 -8.12 -4.06
N GLU A 76 0.95 -9.12 -4.93
CA GLU A 76 1.98 -9.10 -5.99
C GLU A 76 1.75 -7.94 -6.95
N GLN A 77 0.51 -7.66 -7.28
CA GLN A 77 0.16 -6.53 -8.14
C GLN A 77 0.44 -5.18 -7.47
N LEU A 78 0.58 -5.16 -6.16
CA LEU A 78 0.85 -3.93 -5.41
C LEU A 78 2.33 -3.77 -5.05
N GLY A 79 3.19 -4.65 -5.58
CA GLY A 79 4.63 -4.49 -5.41
C GLY A 79 5.24 -5.24 -4.24
N TYR A 80 4.50 -6.12 -3.58
CA TYR A 80 5.05 -6.93 -2.49
C TYR A 80 5.57 -8.25 -3.03
N LYS A 81 6.79 -8.61 -2.63
CA LYS A 81 7.44 -9.85 -3.07
C LYS A 81 7.01 -11.06 -2.27
N THR A 82 6.67 -10.88 -0.99
CA THR A 82 6.39 -11.99 -0.09
C THR A 82 5.11 -11.75 0.68
N ALA A 83 4.46 -12.85 1.05
CA ALA A 83 3.29 -12.79 1.91
C ALA A 83 3.62 -12.16 3.26
N SER A 84 4.78 -12.52 3.84
CA SER A 84 5.13 -12.03 5.18
C SER A 84 5.30 -10.51 5.21
N SER A 85 5.90 -9.91 4.18
CA SER A 85 6.05 -8.45 4.13
C SER A 85 4.70 -7.76 3.97
N PHE A 86 3.82 -8.32 3.14
CA PHE A 86 2.48 -7.77 2.96
C PHE A 86 1.64 -7.88 4.24
N VAL A 87 1.61 -9.08 4.83
CA VAL A 87 0.81 -9.32 6.04
C VAL A 87 1.29 -8.42 7.18
N ALA A 88 2.62 -8.28 7.36
CA ALA A 88 3.15 -7.43 8.41
C ALA A 88 2.71 -5.97 8.23
N ALA A 89 2.83 -5.44 7.01
CA ALA A 89 2.41 -4.07 6.73
C ALA A 89 0.90 -3.90 6.92
N PHE A 90 0.12 -4.86 6.44
CA PHE A 90 -1.34 -4.80 6.55
C PHE A 90 -1.79 -4.80 8.00
N ARG A 91 -1.26 -5.72 8.81
CA ARG A 91 -1.63 -5.79 10.22
C ARG A 91 -1.23 -4.54 10.99
N LYS A 92 -0.06 -4.00 10.68
CA LYS A 92 0.42 -2.80 11.36
C LYS A 92 -0.48 -1.59 11.08
N ILE A 93 -0.95 -1.47 9.85
CA ILE A 93 -1.71 -0.29 9.42
C ILE A 93 -3.21 -0.46 9.70
N ILE A 94 -3.76 -1.65 9.44
CA ILE A 94 -5.20 -1.89 9.52
C ILE A 94 -5.62 -2.53 10.85
N GLY A 95 -4.75 -3.30 11.48
CA GLY A 95 -5.03 -3.94 12.77
C GLY A 95 -5.59 -5.35 12.66
N THR A 96 -5.77 -5.88 11.45
CA THR A 96 -6.20 -7.25 11.24
C THR A 96 -5.47 -7.82 10.03
N THR A 97 -5.66 -9.12 9.76
CA THR A 97 -4.99 -9.77 8.63
C THR A 97 -5.75 -9.52 7.33
N PRO A 98 -5.05 -9.60 6.19
CA PRO A 98 -5.73 -9.51 4.89
C PRO A 98 -6.81 -10.58 4.72
N SER A 99 -6.57 -11.79 5.21
CA SER A 99 -7.53 -12.88 5.12
C SER A 99 -8.82 -12.57 5.86
N GLN A 100 -8.70 -12.04 7.08
CA GLN A 100 -9.86 -11.67 7.87
C GLN A 100 -10.62 -10.51 7.24
N TYR A 101 -9.89 -9.53 6.73
CA TYR A 101 -10.49 -8.39 6.05
C TYR A 101 -11.28 -8.84 4.82
N GLN A 102 -10.69 -9.74 4.01
CA GLN A 102 -11.36 -10.27 2.83
C GLN A 102 -12.61 -11.07 3.20
N LYS A 103 -12.52 -11.87 4.26
CA LYS A 103 -13.66 -12.65 4.75
C LYS A 103 -14.83 -11.76 5.12
N TRP A 104 -14.55 -10.69 5.87
CA TRP A 104 -15.60 -9.74 6.25
C TRP A 104 -16.22 -9.08 5.03
N ALA A 105 -15.41 -8.72 4.06
CA ALA A 105 -15.93 -8.10 2.82
C ALA A 105 -16.84 -9.06 2.06
N LYS A 106 -16.44 -10.33 1.94
CA LYS A 106 -17.24 -11.33 1.23
C LYS A 106 -18.54 -11.67 1.96
N GLU A 107 -18.55 -11.52 3.28
CA GLU A 107 -19.75 -11.73 4.09
C GLU A 107 -20.66 -10.49 4.11
N GLY A 108 -20.30 -9.45 3.37
CA GLY A 108 -21.05 -8.21 3.35
C GLY A 108 -20.85 -7.36 4.60
N LYS A 109 -19.86 -7.70 5.43
CA LYS A 109 -19.54 -6.94 6.64
C LYS A 109 -18.36 -6.03 6.36
N GLN A 110 -18.46 -4.79 6.80
CA GLN A 110 -17.33 -3.88 6.75
C GLN A 110 -16.44 -4.16 7.95
N ALA A 111 -15.13 -4.00 7.76
CA ALA A 111 -14.23 -3.95 8.89
C ALA A 111 -14.47 -2.60 9.55
N GLU A 112 -15.54 -2.52 10.27
CA GLU A 112 -15.93 -1.30 10.94
C GLU A 112 -14.78 -0.84 11.78
N GLY A 113 -14.26 0.21 11.33
CA GLY A 113 -13.25 0.77 12.22
C GLY A 113 -13.92 0.82 13.47
#